data_25ea2e24bcbfa0cd3bff27bbf62619bb
#
_entry.id   25ea2e24bcbfa0cd3bff27bbf62619bb
#
_cell.length_a   1.000
_cell.length_b   1.000
_cell.length_c   1.000
_cell.angle_alpha   90.00
_cell.angle_beta   90.00
_cell.angle_gamma   90.00
#
_symmetry.space_group_name_H-M   'P 1'
#
loop_
_entity.id
_entity.type
_entity.pdbx_description
1 polymer ?
#
loop_
_entity_poly.entity_id
_entity_poly.type
_entity_poly.pdbx_seq_one_letter_code
_entity_poly.pdbx_strand_id
1 'polypeptide(L)'
;METPSAPRKRRRLRYLWIPAAVLLAVFLLNLFLQNVWAHRQERFFPDYDPVDLSPLWEQERLSSSDYDLILTQTGLARPAVDALLSLGQEGIAQIEETQDRFFTPQEEECMTLIGGRFTCEDRLVDGEGNRAFSVPLAPLEKGDIIVTFSTHTFGWRHGHAGLVVQDGEEPITLEAVMMFSDSSQSYAWHWETYSNFMVLRVRDADEQTRQAVAEFALEHLDQIPYRLTSGIFGPKAPEAESDLGAQCAYLPWYAWQAFGYDLDSDGGKIVTVLDLAQSPLVEVVQVYGIDPSLFAASD
;
A
#
# COMPACT_ATOMS: atom_id res chain seq x y z
N MET A 1 33.90 67.76 1.81
CA MET A 1 32.47 67.55 1.59
C MET A 1 32.34 66.08 1.24
N GLU A 2 32.07 65.26 2.26
CA GLU A 2 31.79 63.81 2.08
C GLU A 2 30.31 63.59 1.80
N THR A 3 30.02 62.94 0.72
CA THR A 3 28.64 62.55 0.38
C THR A 3 28.21 61.39 1.26
N PRO A 4 27.06 61.42 1.90
CA PRO A 4 26.61 60.33 2.77
C PRO A 4 26.22 59.09 1.95
N SER A 5 26.87 57.95 2.23
CA SER A 5 26.56 56.67 1.62
C SER A 5 25.17 56.20 2.03
N ALA A 6 24.31 55.91 1.07
CA ALA A 6 22.97 55.41 1.30
C ALA A 6 22.99 54.06 2.06
N PRO A 7 22.04 53.80 2.94
CA PRO A 7 22.10 52.70 3.91
C PRO A 7 22.00 51.33 3.20
N ARG A 8 23.02 50.49 3.37
CA ARG A 8 23.11 49.07 2.92
C ARG A 8 21.95 48.16 3.37
N LYS A 9 21.12 48.60 4.32
CA LYS A 9 19.95 47.81 4.85
C LYS A 9 18.84 47.59 3.81
N ARG A 10 18.59 48.53 2.88
CA ARG A 10 17.50 48.38 1.88
C ARG A 10 17.80 47.34 0.79
N ARG A 11 19.05 47.03 0.51
CA ARG A 11 19.43 46.02 -0.50
C ARG A 11 19.21 44.57 0.02
N ARG A 12 19.42 44.31 1.32
CA ARG A 12 19.25 42.97 1.89
C ARG A 12 17.77 42.59 1.99
N LEU A 13 16.86 43.52 2.25
CA LEU A 13 15.42 43.26 2.30
C LEU A 13 14.84 42.92 0.92
N ARG A 14 15.44 43.40 -0.17
CA ARG A 14 14.98 43.12 -1.55
C ARG A 14 15.15 41.66 -1.99
N TYR A 15 15.99 40.88 -1.33
CA TYR A 15 16.23 39.48 -1.69
C TYR A 15 15.52 38.49 -0.78
N LEU A 16 14.95 38.94 0.34
CA LEU A 16 14.21 38.08 1.25
C LEU A 16 12.85 37.61 0.69
N TRP A 17 12.28 38.37 -0.27
CA TRP A 17 11.03 37.94 -0.91
C TRP A 17 11.23 36.84 -1.94
N ILE A 18 12.44 36.67 -2.50
CA ILE A 18 12.71 35.61 -3.49
C ILE A 18 12.51 34.22 -2.88
N PRO A 19 13.15 33.86 -1.75
CA PRO A 19 12.88 32.56 -1.13
C PRO A 19 11.42 32.40 -0.70
N ALA A 20 10.77 33.46 -0.23
CA ALA A 20 9.35 33.40 0.12
C ALA A 20 8.46 33.14 -1.11
N ALA A 21 8.76 33.78 -2.24
CA ALA A 21 8.05 33.55 -3.50
C ALA A 21 8.29 32.13 -4.05
N VAL A 22 9.51 31.61 -3.92
CA VAL A 22 9.85 30.22 -4.32
C VAL A 22 9.07 29.23 -3.43
N LEU A 23 9.08 29.41 -2.12
CA LEU A 23 8.31 28.56 -1.20
C LEU A 23 6.81 28.60 -1.49
N LEU A 24 6.26 29.78 -1.76
CA LEU A 24 4.86 29.92 -2.15
C LEU A 24 4.58 29.22 -3.48
N ALA A 25 5.45 29.36 -4.48
CA ALA A 25 5.31 28.70 -5.78
C ALA A 25 5.35 27.15 -5.63
N VAL A 26 6.29 26.63 -4.83
CA VAL A 26 6.37 25.20 -4.51
C VAL A 26 5.10 24.73 -3.80
N PHE A 27 4.61 25.49 -2.84
CA PHE A 27 3.37 25.17 -2.13
C PHE A 27 2.17 25.15 -3.06
N LEU A 28 2.02 26.17 -3.93
CA LEU A 28 0.92 26.22 -4.90
C LEU A 28 1.02 25.12 -5.95
N LEU A 29 2.24 24.80 -6.41
CA LEU A 29 2.47 23.66 -7.30
C LEU A 29 2.09 22.35 -6.63
N ASN A 30 2.47 22.16 -5.35
CA ASN A 30 2.08 20.99 -4.60
C ASN A 30 0.55 20.87 -4.49
N LEU A 31 -0.15 21.97 -4.13
CA LEU A 31 -1.60 21.98 -4.09
C LEU A 31 -2.23 21.61 -5.44
N PHE A 32 -1.65 22.14 -6.53
CA PHE A 32 -2.09 21.80 -7.89
C PHE A 32 -1.90 20.32 -8.21
N LEU A 33 -0.70 19.79 -7.94
CA LEU A 33 -0.38 18.38 -8.19
C LEU A 33 -1.25 17.43 -7.36
N GLN A 34 -1.46 17.74 -6.08
CA GLN A 34 -2.30 16.95 -5.20
C GLN A 34 -3.78 16.97 -5.62
N ASN A 35 -4.33 18.15 -5.93
CA ASN A 35 -5.76 18.28 -6.22
C ASN A 35 -6.14 17.99 -7.67
N VAL A 36 -5.21 18.06 -8.63
CA VAL A 36 -5.52 17.90 -10.05
C VAL A 36 -4.89 16.64 -10.62
N TRP A 37 -3.65 16.32 -10.26
CA TRP A 37 -2.93 15.22 -10.89
C TRP A 37 -3.09 13.92 -10.10
N ALA A 38 -2.95 13.95 -8.80
CA ALA A 38 -3.10 12.74 -7.98
C ALA A 38 -4.54 12.17 -8.08
N HIS A 39 -5.55 13.06 -8.07
CA HIS A 39 -6.95 12.65 -8.22
C HIS A 39 -7.37 12.28 -9.66
N ARG A 40 -6.51 12.43 -10.65
CA ARG A 40 -6.77 11.89 -12.00
C ARG A 40 -6.53 10.38 -12.12
N GLN A 41 -5.84 9.78 -11.19
CA GLN A 41 -5.75 8.33 -11.06
C GLN A 41 -6.95 7.88 -10.24
N GLU A 42 -8.08 7.76 -10.93
CA GLU A 42 -9.35 7.37 -10.34
C GLU A 42 -9.22 5.99 -9.70
N ARG A 43 -9.79 5.85 -8.51
CA ARG A 43 -10.01 4.54 -7.90
C ARG A 43 -10.94 3.75 -8.81
N PHE A 44 -10.59 2.50 -9.08
CA PHE A 44 -11.51 1.61 -9.78
C PHE A 44 -12.78 1.42 -8.94
N PHE A 45 -13.91 1.55 -9.60
CA PHE A 45 -15.22 1.15 -9.12
C PHE A 45 -15.93 0.41 -10.24
N PRO A 46 -16.60 -0.74 -9.98
CA PRO A 46 -17.28 -1.50 -11.02
C PRO A 46 -18.30 -0.65 -11.78
N ASP A 47 -18.23 -0.66 -13.11
CA ASP A 47 -19.20 -0.04 -14.02
C ASP A 47 -20.20 -1.07 -14.60
N TYR A 48 -20.23 -2.26 -14.01
CA TYR A 48 -21.11 -3.40 -14.32
C TYR A 48 -21.90 -3.82 -13.08
N ASP A 49 -22.98 -4.57 -13.31
CA ASP A 49 -23.87 -5.02 -12.23
C ASP A 49 -23.28 -6.25 -11.49
N PRO A 50 -23.59 -6.41 -10.18
CA PRO A 50 -23.24 -7.62 -9.45
C PRO A 50 -23.99 -8.84 -10.03
N VAL A 51 -23.30 -9.96 -10.07
CA VAL A 51 -23.83 -11.25 -10.55
C VAL A 51 -24.11 -12.14 -9.34
N ASP A 52 -25.23 -12.89 -9.37
CA ASP A 52 -25.51 -13.91 -8.34
C ASP A 52 -24.45 -15.02 -8.39
N LEU A 53 -23.66 -15.13 -7.32
CA LEU A 53 -22.61 -16.14 -7.17
C LEU A 53 -23.14 -17.45 -6.55
N SER A 54 -24.37 -17.50 -6.03
CA SER A 54 -24.92 -18.67 -5.34
C SER A 54 -24.90 -19.98 -6.15
N PRO A 55 -25.06 -19.97 -7.51
CA PRO A 55 -24.92 -21.20 -8.29
C PRO A 55 -23.52 -21.81 -8.29
N LEU A 56 -22.49 -21.03 -7.95
CA LEU A 56 -21.12 -21.53 -7.88
C LEU A 56 -20.92 -22.43 -6.66
N TRP A 57 -21.62 -22.16 -5.57
CA TRP A 57 -21.49 -22.90 -4.33
C TRP A 57 -22.12 -24.30 -4.36
N GLU A 58 -22.94 -24.59 -5.39
CA GLU A 58 -23.55 -25.90 -5.62
C GLU A 58 -22.62 -26.83 -6.42
N GLN A 59 -21.51 -26.32 -6.98
CA GLN A 59 -20.58 -27.10 -7.78
C GLN A 59 -19.61 -27.89 -6.90
N GLU A 60 -19.23 -29.09 -7.35
CA GLU A 60 -18.19 -29.89 -6.65
C GLU A 60 -16.81 -29.24 -6.74
N ARG A 61 -16.55 -28.46 -7.79
CA ARG A 61 -15.28 -27.78 -8.05
C ARG A 61 -15.50 -26.58 -8.94
N LEU A 62 -14.88 -25.46 -8.56
CA LEU A 62 -14.83 -24.26 -9.37
C LEU A 62 -13.86 -24.42 -10.55
N SER A 63 -14.26 -23.94 -11.73
CA SER A 63 -13.41 -23.81 -12.91
C SER A 63 -12.56 -22.53 -12.85
N SER A 64 -11.56 -22.39 -13.73
CA SER A 64 -10.78 -21.15 -13.83
C SER A 64 -11.67 -19.93 -14.11
N SER A 65 -12.66 -20.07 -14.98
CA SER A 65 -13.63 -19.01 -15.28
C SER A 65 -14.53 -18.64 -14.09
N ASP A 66 -14.79 -19.56 -13.17
CA ASP A 66 -15.53 -19.26 -11.94
C ASP A 66 -14.67 -18.43 -10.99
N TYR A 67 -13.36 -18.74 -10.86
CA TYR A 67 -12.42 -17.90 -10.10
C TYR A 67 -12.28 -16.52 -10.71
N ASP A 68 -12.20 -16.38 -12.04
CA ASP A 68 -12.15 -15.08 -12.72
C ASP A 68 -13.44 -14.27 -12.50
N LEU A 69 -14.60 -14.94 -12.50
CA LEU A 69 -15.87 -14.32 -12.16
C LEU A 69 -15.86 -13.82 -10.71
N ILE A 70 -15.46 -14.65 -9.75
CA ILE A 70 -15.40 -14.25 -8.33
C ILE A 70 -14.42 -13.08 -8.18
N LEU A 71 -13.24 -13.13 -8.80
CA LEU A 71 -12.26 -12.05 -8.78
C LEU A 71 -12.84 -10.73 -9.27
N THR A 72 -13.52 -10.74 -10.42
CA THR A 72 -14.12 -9.50 -10.97
C THR A 72 -15.29 -9.00 -10.14
N GLN A 73 -15.97 -9.87 -9.41
CA GLN A 73 -17.15 -9.53 -8.60
C GLN A 73 -16.81 -9.14 -7.15
N THR A 74 -15.64 -9.47 -6.66
CA THR A 74 -15.29 -9.30 -5.23
C THR A 74 -13.89 -8.73 -5.00
N GLY A 75 -13.01 -8.79 -6.00
CA GLY A 75 -11.58 -8.54 -5.84
C GLY A 75 -10.81 -9.70 -5.17
N LEU A 76 -11.46 -10.81 -4.82
CA LEU A 76 -10.83 -12.00 -4.22
C LEU A 76 -10.25 -12.89 -5.31
N ALA A 77 -8.94 -13.09 -5.30
CA ALA A 77 -8.28 -14.02 -6.19
C ALA A 77 -8.32 -15.46 -5.63
N ARG A 78 -7.90 -16.41 -6.44
CA ARG A 78 -8.00 -17.83 -6.12
C ARG A 78 -7.47 -18.22 -4.73
N PRO A 79 -6.29 -17.73 -4.26
CA PRO A 79 -5.81 -18.09 -2.91
C PRO A 79 -6.77 -17.68 -1.80
N ALA A 80 -7.39 -16.50 -1.92
CA ALA A 80 -8.39 -16.03 -0.97
C ALA A 80 -9.68 -16.85 -1.02
N VAL A 81 -10.16 -17.14 -2.23
CA VAL A 81 -11.38 -17.95 -2.43
C VAL A 81 -11.18 -19.36 -1.87
N ASP A 82 -10.06 -20.02 -2.17
CA ASP A 82 -9.76 -21.36 -1.66
C ASP A 82 -9.70 -21.37 -0.11
N ALA A 83 -9.05 -20.35 0.48
CA ALA A 83 -8.98 -20.21 1.93
C ALA A 83 -10.38 -20.03 2.55
N LEU A 84 -11.21 -19.13 2.00
CA LEU A 84 -12.57 -18.89 2.47
C LEU A 84 -13.47 -20.13 2.31
N LEU A 85 -13.44 -20.78 1.14
CA LEU A 85 -14.24 -21.99 0.92
C LEU A 85 -13.88 -23.14 1.88
N SER A 86 -12.64 -23.19 2.38
CA SER A 86 -12.23 -24.15 3.41
C SER A 86 -12.98 -23.98 4.74
N LEU A 87 -13.52 -22.78 5.00
CA LEU A 87 -14.36 -22.46 6.17
C LEU A 87 -15.84 -22.86 5.98
N GLY A 88 -16.21 -23.40 4.81
CA GLY A 88 -17.57 -23.82 4.49
C GLY A 88 -18.53 -22.63 4.38
N GLN A 89 -19.69 -22.72 5.02
CA GLN A 89 -20.76 -21.71 4.92
C GLN A 89 -20.32 -20.32 5.45
N GLU A 90 -19.46 -20.28 6.44
CA GLU A 90 -18.92 -19.03 6.96
C GLU A 90 -18.08 -18.31 5.90
N GLY A 91 -17.22 -19.03 5.20
CA GLY A 91 -16.41 -18.47 4.13
C GLY A 91 -17.22 -18.02 2.93
N ILE A 92 -18.26 -18.77 2.55
CA ILE A 92 -19.21 -18.34 1.51
C ILE A 92 -19.88 -17.02 1.90
N ALA A 93 -20.37 -16.90 3.14
CA ALA A 93 -20.98 -15.67 3.63
C ALA A 93 -19.98 -14.47 3.60
N GLN A 94 -18.70 -14.70 3.87
CA GLN A 94 -17.68 -13.66 3.76
C GLN A 94 -17.42 -13.25 2.29
N ILE A 95 -17.45 -14.18 1.33
CA ILE A 95 -17.34 -13.85 -0.09
C ILE A 95 -18.54 -12.99 -0.53
N GLU A 96 -19.76 -13.35 -0.12
CA GLU A 96 -20.97 -12.61 -0.43
C GLU A 96 -20.96 -11.20 0.21
N GLU A 97 -20.55 -11.08 1.48
CA GLU A 97 -20.35 -9.78 2.13
C GLU A 97 -19.29 -8.93 1.39
N THR A 98 -18.20 -9.55 0.94
CA THR A 98 -17.16 -8.88 0.18
C THR A 98 -17.71 -8.35 -1.15
N GLN A 99 -18.55 -9.13 -1.85
CA GLN A 99 -19.24 -8.69 -3.07
C GLN A 99 -20.13 -7.47 -2.79
N ASP A 100 -20.98 -7.54 -1.78
CA ASP A 100 -21.89 -6.44 -1.42
C ASP A 100 -21.12 -5.14 -1.16
N ARG A 101 -20.01 -5.22 -0.44
CA ARG A 101 -19.15 -4.06 -0.16
C ARG A 101 -18.37 -3.59 -1.38
N PHE A 102 -17.95 -4.51 -2.26
CA PHE A 102 -17.22 -4.18 -3.48
C PHE A 102 -18.05 -3.32 -4.43
N PHE A 103 -19.35 -3.52 -4.48
CA PHE A 103 -20.31 -2.73 -5.27
C PHE A 103 -20.93 -1.56 -4.49
N THR A 104 -20.57 -1.36 -3.23
CA THR A 104 -21.07 -0.22 -2.44
C THR A 104 -20.21 1.02 -2.70
N PRO A 105 -20.76 2.11 -3.29
CA PRO A 105 -20.03 3.34 -3.49
C PRO A 105 -19.55 3.93 -2.17
N GLN A 106 -18.30 4.35 -2.12
CA GLN A 106 -17.67 4.98 -0.98
C GLN A 106 -17.11 6.33 -1.40
N GLU A 107 -17.21 7.33 -0.54
CA GLU A 107 -16.52 8.60 -0.72
C GLU A 107 -15.07 8.47 -0.27
N GLU A 108 -14.18 9.27 -0.86
CA GLU A 108 -12.77 9.31 -0.45
C GLU A 108 -12.34 10.74 -0.12
N GLU A 109 -11.51 10.86 0.88
CA GLU A 109 -10.91 12.13 1.28
C GLU A 109 -9.39 11.98 1.41
N CYS A 110 -8.67 13.02 0.91
CA CYS A 110 -7.22 13.12 1.07
C CYS A 110 -6.91 13.57 2.50
N MET A 111 -6.47 12.65 3.33
CA MET A 111 -6.01 12.94 4.68
C MET A 111 -4.54 13.34 4.68
N THR A 112 -4.22 14.46 5.28
CA THR A 112 -2.86 14.98 5.34
C THR A 112 -2.04 14.27 6.43
N LEU A 113 -0.89 13.71 6.06
CA LEU A 113 0.00 13.01 6.98
C LEU A 113 1.01 13.94 7.66
N ILE A 114 1.57 14.91 6.95
CA ILE A 114 2.64 15.78 7.46
C ILE A 114 2.42 17.24 7.05
N GLY A 115 2.50 18.16 8.02
CA GLY A 115 2.82 19.57 7.85
C GLY A 115 2.06 20.35 6.78
N GLY A 116 0.74 20.14 6.63
CA GLY A 116 -0.08 20.94 5.73
C GLY A 116 -0.01 20.52 4.27
N ARG A 117 -0.47 19.32 3.93
CA ARG A 117 -0.77 18.90 2.54
C ARG A 117 0.44 18.65 1.63
N PHE A 118 1.61 18.28 2.14
CA PHE A 118 2.72 17.85 1.29
C PHE A 118 2.64 16.36 0.95
N THR A 119 2.19 15.56 1.93
CA THR A 119 1.91 14.14 1.76
C THR A 119 0.47 13.89 2.15
N CYS A 120 -0.27 13.25 1.27
CA CYS A 120 -1.66 12.88 1.45
C CYS A 120 -1.82 11.37 1.39
N GLU A 121 -2.87 10.92 2.03
CA GLU A 121 -3.32 9.54 2.03
C GLU A 121 -4.82 9.54 1.73
N ASP A 122 -5.20 8.94 0.60
CA ASP A 122 -6.60 8.85 0.23
C ASP A 122 -7.26 7.74 1.04
N ARG A 123 -8.18 8.14 1.92
CA ARG A 123 -8.94 7.25 2.80
C ARG A 123 -10.43 7.30 2.47
N LEU A 124 -11.07 6.17 2.69
CA LEU A 124 -12.52 6.09 2.60
C LEU A 124 -13.16 6.83 3.77
N VAL A 125 -14.26 7.53 3.48
CA VAL A 125 -15.05 8.26 4.48
C VAL A 125 -16.54 7.97 4.28
N ASP A 126 -17.28 8.05 5.38
CA ASP A 126 -18.73 8.02 5.36
C ASP A 126 -19.31 9.43 5.08
N GLY A 127 -20.64 9.53 4.95
CA GLY A 127 -21.32 10.80 4.69
C GLY A 127 -21.17 11.85 5.80
N GLU A 128 -20.56 11.50 6.95
CA GLU A 128 -20.24 12.40 8.05
C GLU A 128 -18.75 12.78 8.08
N GLY A 129 -17.93 12.21 7.18
CA GLY A 129 -16.47 12.42 7.10
C GLY A 129 -15.67 11.58 8.09
N ASN A 130 -16.27 10.56 8.73
CA ASN A 130 -15.52 9.60 9.53
C ASN A 130 -14.89 8.55 8.61
N ARG A 131 -13.84 7.88 9.10
CA ARG A 131 -13.24 6.76 8.38
C ARG A 131 -14.25 5.66 8.11
N ALA A 132 -14.37 5.27 6.86
CA ALA A 132 -15.18 4.13 6.42
C ALA A 132 -14.29 2.94 6.07
N PHE A 133 -14.87 1.76 6.06
CA PHE A 133 -14.21 0.51 5.71
C PHE A 133 -14.66 0.06 4.33
N SER A 134 -13.72 -0.39 3.53
CA SER A 134 -13.95 -1.02 2.23
C SER A 134 -14.50 -2.44 2.37
N VAL A 135 -13.93 -3.35 1.61
CA VAL A 135 -14.17 -4.79 1.74
C VAL A 135 -13.34 -5.36 2.91
N PRO A 136 -13.79 -6.43 3.57
CA PRO A 136 -12.99 -7.15 4.55
C PRO A 136 -11.71 -7.69 3.91
N LEU A 137 -10.61 -7.69 4.66
CA LEU A 137 -9.41 -8.38 4.24
C LEU A 137 -9.66 -9.89 4.13
N ALA A 138 -9.20 -10.48 3.03
CA ALA A 138 -9.15 -11.94 2.91
C ALA A 138 -8.32 -12.55 4.05
N PRO A 139 -8.46 -13.87 4.34
CA PRO A 139 -7.60 -14.52 5.32
C PRO A 139 -6.13 -14.31 4.98
N LEU A 140 -5.45 -13.55 5.85
CA LEU A 140 -4.03 -13.24 5.71
C LEU A 140 -3.19 -14.37 6.26
N GLU A 141 -2.02 -14.59 5.66
CA GLU A 141 -0.99 -15.50 6.16
C GLU A 141 0.28 -14.70 6.51
N LYS A 142 1.05 -15.19 7.47
CA LYS A 142 2.39 -14.62 7.75
C LYS A 142 3.21 -14.54 6.47
N GLY A 143 3.94 -13.44 6.30
CA GLY A 143 4.71 -13.19 5.09
C GLY A 143 3.92 -12.56 3.94
N ASP A 144 2.59 -12.49 3.99
CA ASP A 144 1.81 -11.72 3.01
C ASP A 144 2.24 -10.24 3.07
N ILE A 145 2.13 -9.58 1.92
CA ILE A 145 2.49 -8.17 1.78
C ILE A 145 1.22 -7.42 1.40
N ILE A 146 0.86 -6.40 2.18
CA ILE A 146 -0.24 -5.52 1.81
C ILE A 146 0.35 -4.23 1.24
N VAL A 147 -0.15 -3.81 0.09
CA VAL A 147 0.29 -2.57 -0.58
C VAL A 147 -0.92 -1.69 -0.91
N THR A 148 -0.71 -0.38 -0.91
CA THR A 148 -1.68 0.60 -1.39
C THR A 148 -0.99 1.63 -2.27
N PHE A 149 -1.71 2.21 -3.23
CA PHE A 149 -1.29 3.35 -4.04
C PHE A 149 -2.01 4.64 -3.62
N SER A 150 -2.70 4.62 -2.49
CA SER A 150 -3.44 5.77 -1.96
C SER A 150 -2.54 6.87 -1.40
N THR A 151 -1.29 6.56 -1.03
CA THR A 151 -0.37 7.54 -0.44
C THR A 151 0.43 8.25 -1.53
N HIS A 152 0.44 9.58 -1.49
CA HIS A 152 1.13 10.40 -2.49
C HIS A 152 1.78 11.66 -1.89
N THR A 153 2.87 12.12 -2.51
CA THR A 153 3.61 13.33 -2.13
C THR A 153 3.84 14.16 -3.39
N PHE A 154 3.50 15.44 -3.36
CA PHE A 154 3.53 16.32 -4.54
C PHE A 154 2.79 15.72 -5.76
N GLY A 155 1.72 14.96 -5.52
CA GLY A 155 0.97 14.26 -6.56
C GLY A 155 1.61 12.97 -7.07
N TRP A 156 2.82 12.63 -6.66
CA TRP A 156 3.44 11.35 -6.97
C TRP A 156 2.91 10.28 -6.01
N ARG A 157 2.22 9.29 -6.57
CA ARG A 157 1.68 8.13 -5.83
C ARG A 157 2.79 7.11 -5.60
N HIS A 158 3.51 7.29 -4.51
CA HIS A 158 4.58 6.36 -4.10
C HIS A 158 4.04 5.13 -3.36
N GLY A 159 2.81 5.22 -2.84
CA GLY A 159 2.17 4.13 -2.13
C GLY A 159 2.71 3.89 -0.72
N HIS A 160 2.19 2.82 -0.11
CA HIS A 160 2.64 2.29 1.17
C HIS A 160 2.60 0.77 1.15
N ALA A 161 3.44 0.12 1.97
CA ALA A 161 3.52 -1.34 2.08
C ALA A 161 3.73 -1.77 3.53
N GLY A 162 3.16 -2.91 3.90
CA GLY A 162 3.34 -3.59 5.17
C GLY A 162 3.53 -5.09 4.97
N LEU A 163 4.25 -5.72 5.89
CA LEU A 163 4.46 -7.16 5.93
C LEU A 163 3.59 -7.77 7.02
N VAL A 164 2.80 -8.78 6.71
CA VAL A 164 2.02 -9.52 7.70
C VAL A 164 2.95 -10.37 8.57
N VAL A 165 3.01 -10.05 9.86
CA VAL A 165 3.86 -10.74 10.84
C VAL A 165 3.07 -11.61 11.81
N GLN A 166 1.76 -11.40 11.90
CA GLN A 166 0.81 -12.23 12.63
C GLN A 166 -0.46 -12.39 11.79
N ASP A 167 -0.95 -13.61 11.71
CA ASP A 167 -2.19 -14.01 11.06
C ASP A 167 -3.30 -14.32 12.10
N GLY A 168 -4.43 -14.88 11.68
CA GLY A 168 -5.55 -15.25 12.53
C GLY A 168 -6.60 -14.15 12.70
N GLU A 169 -7.30 -14.12 13.85
CA GLU A 169 -8.44 -13.21 14.07
C GLU A 169 -8.04 -11.73 14.15
N GLU A 170 -6.88 -11.43 14.66
CA GLU A 170 -6.34 -10.05 14.76
C GLU A 170 -4.98 -9.99 14.05
N PRO A 171 -4.95 -9.96 12.71
CA PRO A 171 -3.71 -9.93 11.97
C PRO A 171 -2.96 -8.61 12.18
N ILE A 172 -1.62 -8.71 12.21
CA ILE A 172 -0.73 -7.58 12.44
C ILE A 172 0.24 -7.44 11.27
N THR A 173 0.42 -6.20 10.81
CA THR A 173 1.44 -5.81 9.85
C THR A 173 2.60 -5.10 10.54
N LEU A 174 3.82 -5.33 10.06
CA LEU A 174 5.00 -4.55 10.39
C LEU A 174 5.24 -3.51 9.29
N GLU A 175 5.38 -2.25 9.67
CA GLU A 175 5.37 -1.12 8.75
C GLU A 175 6.43 -0.07 9.10
N ALA A 176 7.01 0.55 8.07
CA ALA A 176 7.81 1.77 8.20
C ALA A 176 7.03 2.93 7.58
N VAL A 177 6.36 3.73 8.40
CA VAL A 177 5.30 4.65 7.96
C VAL A 177 5.85 6.01 7.51
N MET A 178 6.70 6.66 8.32
CA MET A 178 7.12 8.02 8.04
C MET A 178 8.51 8.37 8.57
N MET A 179 9.09 9.42 8.02
CA MET A 179 10.34 9.99 8.50
C MET A 179 10.23 10.39 9.98
N PHE A 180 11.30 10.17 10.73
CA PHE A 180 11.41 10.44 12.18
C PHE A 180 10.61 9.50 13.08
N SER A 181 10.11 8.40 12.55
CA SER A 181 9.59 7.27 13.33
C SER A 181 10.38 6.01 13.03
N ASP A 182 10.32 5.08 13.95
CA ASP A 182 10.83 3.73 13.73
C ASP A 182 9.71 2.86 13.12
N SER A 183 10.09 1.74 12.50
CA SER A 183 9.13 0.72 12.08
C SER A 183 8.35 0.20 13.28
N SER A 184 7.11 -0.16 13.07
CA SER A 184 6.22 -0.58 14.16
C SER A 184 5.13 -1.52 13.67
N GLN A 185 4.57 -2.25 14.60
CA GLN A 185 3.45 -3.15 14.38
C GLN A 185 2.13 -2.39 14.42
N SER A 186 1.22 -2.74 13.51
CA SER A 186 -0.13 -2.18 13.42
C SER A 186 -1.15 -3.29 13.13
N TYR A 187 -2.37 -3.17 13.66
CA TYR A 187 -3.45 -4.08 13.27
C TYR A 187 -3.78 -3.93 11.79
N ALA A 188 -3.91 -5.05 11.07
CA ALA A 188 -4.13 -5.03 9.62
C ALA A 188 -5.47 -4.39 9.20
N TRP A 189 -6.48 -4.35 10.07
CA TRP A 189 -7.78 -3.75 9.73
C TRP A 189 -7.70 -2.32 9.20
N HIS A 190 -6.64 -1.55 9.52
CA HIS A 190 -6.50 -0.19 9.01
C HIS A 190 -6.32 -0.12 7.50
N TRP A 191 -5.85 -1.22 6.85
CA TRP A 191 -5.72 -1.33 5.40
C TRP A 191 -7.08 -1.27 4.70
N GLU A 192 -8.14 -1.73 5.34
CA GLU A 192 -9.51 -1.66 4.83
C GLU A 192 -10.04 -0.22 4.71
N THR A 193 -9.36 0.76 5.31
CA THR A 193 -9.76 2.17 5.23
C THR A 193 -9.09 2.94 4.09
N TYR A 194 -8.15 2.32 3.35
CA TYR A 194 -7.56 2.93 2.16
C TYR A 194 -8.51 2.90 0.97
N SER A 195 -8.38 3.89 0.07
CA SER A 195 -9.18 3.95 -1.16
C SER A 195 -8.85 2.82 -2.14
N ASN A 196 -7.67 2.22 -2.02
CA ASN A 196 -7.27 1.00 -2.74
C ASN A 196 -6.23 0.21 -1.96
N PHE A 197 -6.19 -1.09 -2.17
CA PHE A 197 -5.12 -1.96 -1.67
C PHE A 197 -5.00 -3.24 -2.49
N MET A 198 -3.87 -3.93 -2.35
CA MET A 198 -3.63 -5.30 -2.81
C MET A 198 -3.02 -6.11 -1.69
N VAL A 199 -3.44 -7.35 -1.56
CA VAL A 199 -2.77 -8.38 -0.76
C VAL A 199 -1.99 -9.27 -1.72
N LEU A 200 -0.70 -9.42 -1.46
CA LEU A 200 0.25 -10.17 -2.28
C LEU A 200 0.82 -11.31 -1.46
N ARG A 201 0.94 -12.50 -2.06
CA ARG A 201 1.58 -13.68 -1.45
C ARG A 201 2.75 -14.13 -2.29
N VAL A 202 3.87 -14.48 -1.65
CA VAL A 202 5.04 -14.99 -2.37
C VAL A 202 4.74 -16.42 -2.84
N ARG A 203 4.87 -16.61 -4.18
CA ARG A 203 4.69 -17.92 -4.82
C ARG A 203 5.72 -18.93 -4.32
N ASP A 204 5.32 -20.18 -4.29
CA ASP A 204 6.21 -21.31 -3.97
C ASP A 204 6.88 -21.25 -2.59
N ALA A 205 6.52 -20.29 -1.73
CA ALA A 205 6.94 -20.25 -0.35
C ALA A 205 6.01 -21.12 0.50
N ASP A 206 6.58 -22.11 1.16
CA ASP A 206 5.81 -22.93 2.10
C ASP A 206 5.49 -22.19 3.42
N GLU A 207 4.58 -22.72 4.20
CA GLU A 207 4.18 -22.14 5.49
C GLU A 207 5.37 -21.92 6.43
N GLN A 208 6.31 -22.86 6.46
CA GLN A 208 7.50 -22.76 7.32
C GLN A 208 8.39 -21.58 6.90
N THR A 209 8.58 -21.37 5.59
CA THR A 209 9.33 -20.23 5.06
C THR A 209 8.61 -18.91 5.37
N ARG A 210 7.30 -18.84 5.18
CA ARG A 210 6.50 -17.64 5.49
C ARG A 210 6.56 -17.29 6.98
N GLN A 211 6.45 -18.29 7.86
CA GLN A 211 6.61 -18.10 9.28
C GLN A 211 8.03 -17.59 9.64
N ALA A 212 9.07 -18.17 9.06
CA ALA A 212 10.45 -17.76 9.32
C ALA A 212 10.72 -16.31 8.84
N VAL A 213 10.13 -15.89 7.71
CA VAL A 213 10.19 -14.49 7.23
C VAL A 213 9.54 -13.52 8.22
N ALA A 214 8.37 -13.87 8.76
CA ALA A 214 7.67 -13.04 9.75
C ALA A 214 8.46 -12.96 11.07
N GLU A 215 9.01 -14.07 11.55
CA GLU A 215 9.85 -14.09 12.74
C GLU A 215 11.14 -13.27 12.54
N PHE A 216 11.80 -13.42 11.40
CA PHE A 216 12.97 -12.61 11.04
C PHE A 216 12.63 -11.10 11.01
N ALA A 217 11.49 -10.74 10.45
CA ALA A 217 11.07 -9.34 10.38
C ALA A 217 10.81 -8.76 11.78
N LEU A 218 10.20 -9.53 12.68
CA LEU A 218 9.98 -9.11 14.08
C LEU A 218 11.28 -8.99 14.86
N GLU A 219 12.27 -9.87 14.61
CA GLU A 219 13.55 -9.85 15.32
C GLU A 219 14.48 -8.74 14.84
N HIS A 220 14.50 -8.46 13.51
CA HIS A 220 15.54 -7.62 12.91
C HIS A 220 14.99 -6.30 12.31
N LEU A 221 13.69 -6.20 12.03
CA LEU A 221 13.12 -5.06 11.32
C LEU A 221 12.04 -4.30 12.12
N ASP A 222 11.68 -4.74 13.31
CA ASP A 222 10.84 -3.98 14.24
C ASP A 222 11.69 -2.96 14.99
N GLN A 223 11.17 -1.76 15.20
CA GLN A 223 11.86 -0.63 15.86
C GLN A 223 13.15 -0.17 15.17
N ILE A 224 13.28 -0.35 13.84
CA ILE A 224 14.40 0.22 13.08
C ILE A 224 14.04 1.61 12.52
N PRO A 225 15.03 2.53 12.38
CA PRO A 225 14.74 3.90 11.96
C PRO A 225 14.23 3.96 10.50
N TYR A 226 13.27 4.86 10.25
CA TYR A 226 12.85 5.15 8.88
C TYR A 226 13.99 5.76 8.07
N ARG A 227 14.32 5.16 6.92
CA ARG A 227 15.38 5.63 6.03
C ARG A 227 14.92 5.61 4.57
N LEU A 228 14.55 6.78 4.05
CA LEU A 228 14.13 6.95 2.66
C LEU A 228 15.23 6.57 1.64
N THR A 229 16.50 6.67 2.03
CA THR A 229 17.65 6.49 1.14
C THR A 229 18.27 5.09 1.21
N SER A 230 17.60 4.11 1.81
CA SER A 230 18.05 2.71 1.85
C SER A 230 18.31 2.20 0.42
N GLY A 231 19.51 1.65 0.20
CA GLY A 231 19.98 1.20 -1.10
C GLY A 231 20.62 2.26 -2.02
N ILE A 232 20.41 3.57 -1.76
CA ILE A 232 20.93 4.64 -2.64
C ILE A 232 22.43 4.86 -2.41
N PHE A 233 22.86 5.05 -1.16
CA PHE A 233 24.22 5.45 -0.79
C PHE A 233 25.05 4.33 -0.20
N GLY A 234 24.59 3.08 -0.31
CA GLY A 234 25.25 1.90 0.22
C GLY A 234 24.78 0.63 -0.46
N PRO A 235 25.16 -0.54 0.05
CA PRO A 235 24.60 -1.79 -0.40
C PRO A 235 23.08 -1.80 -0.13
N LYS A 236 22.32 -2.39 -1.04
CA LYS A 236 20.87 -2.49 -0.91
C LYS A 236 20.49 -3.35 0.29
N ALA A 237 21.24 -4.45 0.51
CA ALA A 237 21.18 -5.25 1.71
C ALA A 237 22.48 -5.05 2.51
N PRO A 238 22.50 -4.27 3.60
CA PRO A 238 23.68 -4.08 4.42
C PRO A 238 24.00 -5.35 5.24
N GLU A 239 25.28 -5.63 5.42
CA GLU A 239 25.72 -6.77 6.25
C GLU A 239 25.60 -6.50 7.76
N ALA A 240 25.67 -5.23 8.16
CA ALA A 240 25.60 -4.84 9.57
C ALA A 240 24.19 -4.37 9.93
N GLU A 241 23.59 -4.98 10.94
CA GLU A 241 22.28 -4.58 11.46
C GLU A 241 22.21 -3.11 11.89
N SER A 242 23.33 -2.56 12.43
CA SER A 242 23.43 -1.15 12.79
C SER A 242 23.20 -0.19 11.61
N ASP A 243 23.36 -0.68 10.39
CA ASP A 243 23.17 0.10 9.16
C ASP A 243 21.75 -0.09 8.57
N LEU A 244 20.92 -0.93 9.17
CA LEU A 244 19.54 -1.11 8.78
C LEU A 244 18.72 0.17 9.00
N GLY A 245 17.86 0.42 8.10
CA GLY A 245 16.82 1.43 8.14
C GLY A 245 15.93 1.23 6.93
N ALA A 246 14.63 1.29 7.12
CA ALA A 246 13.67 0.92 6.10
C ALA A 246 12.77 2.10 5.71
N GLN A 247 12.39 2.14 4.45
CA GLN A 247 11.13 2.74 4.02
C GLN A 247 10.11 1.61 3.80
N CYS A 248 8.84 1.97 3.59
CA CYS A 248 7.74 1.01 3.64
C CYS A 248 7.93 -0.22 2.72
N ALA A 249 8.31 -0.05 1.45
CA ALA A 249 8.48 -1.18 0.53
C ALA A 249 9.81 -1.92 0.72
N TYR A 250 10.83 -1.25 1.27
CA TYR A 250 12.10 -1.88 1.57
C TYR A 250 11.97 -2.95 2.67
N LEU A 251 11.11 -2.72 3.67
CA LEU A 251 10.94 -3.62 4.80
C LEU A 251 10.49 -5.03 4.38
N PRO A 252 9.35 -5.22 3.67
CA PRO A 252 8.95 -6.55 3.21
C PRO A 252 9.93 -7.15 2.21
N TRP A 253 10.53 -6.32 1.33
CA TRP A 253 11.56 -6.79 0.41
C TRP A 253 12.77 -7.38 1.16
N TYR A 254 13.31 -6.68 2.18
CA TYR A 254 14.48 -7.12 2.92
C TYR A 254 14.20 -8.41 3.70
N ALA A 255 13.01 -8.51 4.31
CA ALA A 255 12.59 -9.72 5.00
C ALA A 255 12.60 -10.95 4.07
N TRP A 256 12.01 -10.83 2.89
CA TRP A 256 11.97 -11.91 1.90
C TRP A 256 13.31 -12.18 1.23
N GLN A 257 14.10 -11.13 0.97
CA GLN A 257 15.45 -11.25 0.41
C GLN A 257 16.37 -12.08 1.31
N ALA A 258 16.24 -12.02 2.64
CA ALA A 258 17.01 -12.84 3.58
C ALA A 258 16.77 -14.36 3.39
N PHE A 259 15.65 -14.74 2.78
CA PHE A 259 15.28 -16.12 2.47
C PHE A 259 15.43 -16.46 0.96
N GLY A 260 16.05 -15.57 0.18
CA GLY A 260 16.36 -15.82 -1.23
C GLY A 260 15.27 -15.39 -2.22
N TYR A 261 14.23 -14.70 -1.78
CA TYR A 261 13.17 -14.16 -2.64
C TYR A 261 13.41 -12.68 -2.89
N ASP A 262 13.96 -12.34 -4.06
CA ASP A 262 14.15 -10.94 -4.47
C ASP A 262 12.86 -10.39 -5.11
N LEU A 263 12.10 -9.65 -4.32
CA LEU A 263 10.81 -9.08 -4.76
C LEU A 263 10.95 -7.78 -5.54
N ASP A 264 12.17 -7.29 -5.77
CA ASP A 264 12.44 -6.09 -6.56
C ASP A 264 12.32 -6.39 -8.05
N SER A 265 11.24 -5.93 -8.69
CA SER A 265 10.93 -6.27 -10.08
C SER A 265 11.86 -5.63 -11.09
N ASP A 266 12.46 -4.47 -10.80
CA ASP A 266 13.33 -3.73 -11.73
C ASP A 266 14.84 -3.85 -11.41
N GLY A 267 15.20 -4.41 -10.25
CA GLY A 267 16.58 -4.55 -9.80
C GLY A 267 17.25 -3.21 -9.49
N GLY A 268 16.48 -2.17 -9.24
CA GLY A 268 16.94 -0.83 -8.94
C GLY A 268 17.65 -0.70 -7.60
N LYS A 269 18.05 0.52 -7.26
CA LYS A 269 18.65 0.81 -5.94
C LYS A 269 17.60 1.02 -4.85
N ILE A 270 16.41 1.42 -5.23
CA ILE A 270 15.28 1.68 -4.33
C ILE A 270 14.22 0.64 -4.65
N VAL A 271 13.72 -0.02 -3.64
CA VAL A 271 12.53 -0.86 -3.77
C VAL A 271 11.31 0.03 -3.62
N THR A 272 10.42 0.02 -4.59
CA THR A 272 9.16 0.76 -4.54
C THR A 272 7.98 -0.17 -4.28
N VAL A 273 6.84 0.40 -3.91
CA VAL A 273 5.58 -0.36 -3.79
C VAL A 273 5.19 -1.02 -5.12
N LEU A 274 5.50 -0.34 -6.24
CA LEU A 274 5.23 -0.87 -7.56
C LEU A 274 6.11 -2.10 -7.87
N ASP A 275 7.37 -2.11 -7.41
CA ASP A 275 8.27 -3.27 -7.58
C ASP A 275 7.72 -4.50 -6.90
N LEU A 276 7.23 -4.35 -5.66
CA LEU A 276 6.58 -5.45 -4.94
C LEU A 276 5.34 -5.96 -5.68
N ALA A 277 4.48 -5.04 -6.15
CA ALA A 277 3.24 -5.39 -6.84
C ALA A 277 3.48 -6.03 -8.22
N GLN A 278 4.59 -5.71 -8.88
CA GLN A 278 4.96 -6.24 -10.20
C GLN A 278 5.97 -7.39 -10.14
N SER A 279 6.38 -7.80 -8.95
CA SER A 279 7.31 -8.92 -8.81
C SER A 279 6.73 -10.20 -9.41
N PRO A 280 7.47 -10.92 -10.26
CA PRO A 280 7.02 -12.20 -10.79
C PRO A 280 6.95 -13.31 -9.72
N LEU A 281 7.53 -13.05 -8.54
CA LEU A 281 7.54 -13.98 -7.42
C LEU A 281 6.29 -13.89 -6.54
N VAL A 282 5.39 -12.93 -6.78
CA VAL A 282 4.15 -12.83 -6.00
C VAL A 282 2.93 -13.22 -6.83
N GLU A 283 1.88 -13.61 -6.16
CA GLU A 283 0.53 -13.72 -6.68
C GLU A 283 -0.40 -12.80 -5.90
N VAL A 284 -1.47 -12.38 -6.57
CA VAL A 284 -2.51 -11.57 -5.94
C VAL A 284 -3.42 -12.49 -5.13
N VAL A 285 -3.69 -12.09 -3.89
CA VAL A 285 -4.67 -12.72 -3.00
C VAL A 285 -5.98 -11.94 -3.02
N GLN A 286 -5.90 -10.61 -2.98
CA GLN A 286 -7.05 -9.72 -2.99
C GLN A 286 -6.69 -8.36 -3.58
N VAL A 287 -7.65 -7.72 -4.25
CA VAL A 287 -7.54 -6.33 -4.70
C VAL A 287 -8.81 -5.56 -4.34
N TYR A 288 -8.66 -4.27 -4.05
CA TYR A 288 -9.76 -3.34 -3.90
C TYR A 288 -9.36 -1.96 -4.44
N GLY A 289 -10.29 -1.29 -5.12
CA GLY A 289 -10.02 0.02 -5.72
C GLY A 289 -9.03 0.01 -6.90
N ILE A 290 -8.67 -1.19 -7.37
CA ILE A 290 -7.84 -1.47 -8.55
C ILE A 290 -8.63 -2.42 -9.42
N ASP A 291 -8.58 -2.25 -10.75
CA ASP A 291 -9.31 -3.09 -11.69
C ASP A 291 -8.91 -4.57 -11.56
N PRO A 292 -9.79 -5.44 -11.05
CA PRO A 292 -9.45 -6.85 -10.86
C PRO A 292 -9.27 -7.60 -12.18
N SER A 293 -9.81 -7.11 -13.29
CA SER A 293 -9.65 -7.74 -14.61
C SER A 293 -8.19 -7.80 -15.07
N LEU A 294 -7.32 -6.94 -14.52
CA LEU A 294 -5.89 -6.96 -14.79
C LEU A 294 -5.18 -8.23 -14.27
N PHE A 295 -5.84 -8.97 -13.38
CA PHE A 295 -5.28 -10.14 -12.70
C PHE A 295 -6.04 -11.43 -13.03
N ALA A 296 -7.10 -11.35 -13.86
CA ALA A 296 -7.78 -12.50 -14.39
C ALA A 296 -6.83 -13.33 -15.29
N ALA A 297 -7.00 -14.64 -15.30
CA ALA A 297 -6.19 -15.50 -16.16
C ALA A 297 -6.41 -15.10 -17.63
N SER A 298 -5.32 -14.79 -18.35
CA SER A 298 -5.40 -14.60 -19.81
C SER A 298 -5.71 -15.95 -20.44
N ASP A 299 -6.82 -16.07 -21.16
CA ASP A 299 -7.19 -17.25 -21.96
C ASP A 299 -6.10 -17.64 -22.97
#